data_91e6b52d214f731bc88df2992fdf9584
#
_entry.id   91e6b52d214f731bc88df2992fdf9584
#
_cell.length_a   1.000
_cell.length_b   1.000
_cell.length_c   1.000
_cell.angle_alpha   90.00
_cell.angle_beta   90.00
_cell.angle_gamma   90.00
#
_symmetry.space_group_name_H-M   'P 1'
#
loop_
_entity.id
_entity.type
_entity.pdbx_description
1 polymer ?
#
loop_
_entity_poly.entity_id
_entity_poly.type
_entity_poly.pdbx_seq_one_letter_code
_entity_poly.pdbx_strand_id
1 'polypeptide(L)'
;MNEFPKNDENDESDESDEDTAKDRVVVVTGAGTGIGRETARAFAAEGARVLAVGRRPEPLAETAGAYPSLIEPLAADITGPEAPEAVVAAALERFGQLDVLINNAGIVRSGQGVGGYDRTGIEALLATNLVAPVLLGQAALPALGDSRGVIVNVSTAVGQRGWPSNAVYAASKAALETVTRSWAVELAPRGIRVAAVAPGAIDTPIGDHSGYGPEQRAAVRKWQIEHTPLGRTGRPEEVAWAITQLASPRASFVTGVVLSVDGGALVG
;
A
#
# COMPACT_ATOMS: atom_id res chain seq x y z
N MET A 1 37.39 -26.62 31.35
CA MET A 1 37.91 -25.35 30.83
C MET A 1 38.20 -25.56 29.36
N ASN A 2 37.26 -25.18 28.49
CA ASN A 2 37.46 -25.23 27.06
C ASN A 2 37.62 -23.78 26.60
N GLU A 3 38.80 -23.46 26.13
CA GLU A 3 39.09 -22.19 25.49
C GLU A 3 38.43 -22.14 24.12
N PHE A 4 37.64 -21.09 23.89
CA PHE A 4 37.14 -20.73 22.55
C PHE A 4 38.28 -20.01 21.79
N PRO A 5 38.49 -20.33 20.50
CA PRO A 5 39.47 -19.60 19.71
C PRO A 5 39.00 -18.15 19.50
N LYS A 6 39.92 -17.21 19.69
CA LYS A 6 39.74 -15.81 19.32
C LYS A 6 39.72 -15.73 17.80
N ASN A 7 38.61 -15.29 17.26
CA ASN A 7 38.53 -14.87 15.86
C ASN A 7 39.26 -13.54 15.70
N ASP A 8 40.21 -13.53 14.78
CA ASP A 8 40.87 -12.33 14.29
C ASP A 8 39.84 -11.38 13.71
N GLU A 9 39.84 -10.15 14.20
CA GLU A 9 39.13 -9.02 13.64
C GLU A 9 39.72 -8.71 12.27
N ASN A 10 39.10 -9.18 11.21
CA ASN A 10 39.24 -8.56 9.91
C ASN A 10 38.24 -7.41 9.84
N ASP A 11 38.79 -6.25 10.00
CA ASP A 11 38.24 -4.94 9.65
C ASP A 11 38.04 -4.90 8.13
N GLU A 12 36.89 -5.38 7.67
CA GLU A 12 36.44 -5.17 6.29
C GLU A 12 35.40 -4.08 6.27
N SER A 13 35.91 -2.86 6.03
CA SER A 13 35.31 -1.77 5.25
C SER A 13 33.79 -1.64 5.37
N ASP A 14 33.44 -0.63 6.07
CA ASP A 14 32.32 0.30 5.90
C ASP A 14 31.95 0.48 4.40
N GLU A 15 31.42 -0.57 3.76
CA GLU A 15 30.68 -0.43 2.50
C GLU A 15 29.34 0.20 2.84
N SER A 16 29.34 1.50 2.67
CA SER A 16 28.23 2.44 2.67
C SER A 16 26.85 1.78 2.57
N ASP A 17 26.07 2.00 3.59
CA ASP A 17 24.64 1.78 3.81
C ASP A 17 23.75 2.48 2.75
N GLU A 18 24.07 2.35 1.46
CA GLU A 18 23.32 2.88 0.31
C GLU A 18 22.35 1.86 -0.29
N ASP A 19 21.85 0.90 0.47
CA ASP A 19 20.80 0.01 -0.01
C ASP A 19 19.40 0.64 0.20
N THR A 20 19.26 1.82 -0.39
CA THR A 20 18.01 2.56 -0.54
C THR A 20 17.20 1.97 -1.69
N ALA A 21 16.00 2.49 -1.93
CA ALA A 21 15.18 2.11 -3.10
C ALA A 21 15.77 2.55 -4.45
N LYS A 22 17.02 3.05 -4.48
CA LYS A 22 17.70 3.53 -5.68
C LYS A 22 17.66 2.50 -6.81
N ASP A 23 17.35 2.97 -8.01
CA ASP A 23 17.20 2.19 -9.25
C ASP A 23 16.09 1.14 -9.27
N ARG A 24 15.33 0.97 -8.18
CA ARG A 24 14.16 0.09 -8.16
C ARG A 24 12.99 0.71 -8.91
N VAL A 25 12.17 -0.15 -9.50
CA VAL A 25 10.93 0.25 -10.17
C VAL A 25 9.73 -0.10 -9.30
N VAL A 26 8.91 0.89 -9.04
CA VAL A 26 7.76 0.80 -8.14
C VAL A 26 6.48 1.16 -8.88
N VAL A 27 5.48 0.31 -8.85
CA VAL A 27 4.12 0.63 -9.25
C VAL A 27 3.30 1.00 -8.02
N VAL A 28 2.69 2.19 -8.01
CA VAL A 28 1.80 2.64 -6.92
C VAL A 28 0.42 2.91 -7.47
N THR A 29 -0.58 2.12 -7.05
CA THR A 29 -1.98 2.37 -7.43
C THR A 29 -2.65 3.38 -6.51
N GLY A 30 -3.57 4.19 -7.05
CA GLY A 30 -4.19 5.28 -6.27
C GLY A 30 -3.21 6.40 -5.90
N ALA A 31 -2.17 6.60 -6.72
CA ALA A 31 -1.06 7.51 -6.46
C ALA A 31 -1.40 9.01 -6.61
N GLY A 32 -2.62 9.36 -7.01
CA GLY A 32 -2.98 10.77 -7.23
C GLY A 32 -3.20 11.57 -5.94
N THR A 33 -3.49 10.95 -4.79
CA THR A 33 -3.79 11.65 -3.53
C THR A 33 -3.45 10.81 -2.30
N GLY A 34 -3.41 11.44 -1.13
CA GLY A 34 -3.31 10.77 0.18
C GLY A 34 -2.11 9.84 0.30
N ILE A 35 -2.32 8.66 0.87
CA ILE A 35 -1.26 7.67 1.13
C ILE A 35 -0.52 7.30 -0.17
N GLY A 36 -1.22 7.07 -1.28
CA GLY A 36 -0.59 6.69 -2.54
C GLY A 36 0.31 7.77 -3.12
N ARG A 37 -0.09 9.04 -3.03
CA ARG A 37 0.75 10.19 -3.43
C ARG A 37 2.04 10.23 -2.62
N GLU A 38 1.92 10.19 -1.29
CA GLU A 38 3.10 10.30 -0.42
C GLU A 38 3.98 9.04 -0.49
N THR A 39 3.40 7.88 -0.74
CA THR A 39 4.16 6.65 -1.05
C THR A 39 4.98 6.80 -2.33
N ALA A 40 4.37 7.29 -3.41
CA ALA A 40 5.09 7.52 -4.68
C ALA A 40 6.24 8.51 -4.51
N ARG A 41 6.01 9.60 -3.77
CA ARG A 41 7.02 10.60 -3.45
C ARG A 41 8.13 10.08 -2.54
N ALA A 42 7.78 9.28 -1.54
CA ALA A 42 8.76 8.67 -0.64
C ALA A 42 9.73 7.74 -1.38
N PHE A 43 9.21 6.87 -2.26
CA PHE A 43 10.07 6.03 -3.10
C PHE A 43 10.96 6.85 -4.05
N ALA A 44 10.41 7.90 -4.67
CA ALA A 44 11.20 8.77 -5.54
C ALA A 44 12.28 9.55 -4.78
N ALA A 45 12.01 9.97 -3.54
CA ALA A 45 12.99 10.59 -2.66
C ALA A 45 14.18 9.67 -2.33
N GLU A 46 13.93 8.36 -2.30
CA GLU A 46 14.94 7.31 -2.13
C GLU A 46 15.63 6.90 -3.46
N GLY A 47 15.28 7.56 -4.59
CA GLY A 47 15.89 7.32 -5.91
C GLY A 47 15.22 6.25 -6.76
N ALA A 48 14.06 5.72 -6.36
CA ALA A 48 13.29 4.77 -7.16
C ALA A 48 12.60 5.44 -8.35
N ARG A 49 12.41 4.70 -9.43
CA ARG A 49 11.53 5.07 -10.55
C ARG A 49 10.12 4.57 -10.25
N VAL A 50 9.13 5.45 -10.34
CA VAL A 50 7.77 5.18 -9.90
C VAL A 50 6.77 5.34 -11.04
N LEU A 51 5.98 4.31 -11.32
CA LEU A 51 4.77 4.42 -12.12
C LEU A 51 3.59 4.76 -11.20
N ALA A 52 3.15 6.01 -11.25
CA ALA A 52 2.04 6.53 -10.46
C ALA A 52 0.71 6.28 -11.19
N VAL A 53 -0.07 5.29 -10.72
CA VAL A 53 -1.30 4.84 -11.38
C VAL A 53 -2.54 5.38 -10.69
N GLY A 54 -3.52 5.86 -11.47
CA GLY A 54 -4.81 6.32 -10.96
C GLY A 54 -5.72 6.79 -12.08
N ARG A 55 -6.99 7.07 -11.77
CA ARG A 55 -7.99 7.40 -12.79
C ARG A 55 -7.93 8.84 -13.30
N ARG A 56 -7.46 9.76 -12.47
CA ARG A 56 -7.50 11.22 -12.74
C ARG A 56 -6.11 11.73 -13.09
N PRO A 57 -5.92 12.26 -14.32
CA PRO A 57 -4.59 12.70 -14.78
C PRO A 57 -4.04 13.90 -13.97
N GLU A 58 -4.86 14.88 -13.60
CA GLU A 58 -4.40 16.10 -12.93
C GLU A 58 -3.76 15.78 -11.56
N PRO A 59 -4.40 15.02 -10.61
CA PRO A 59 -3.76 14.65 -9.36
C PRO A 59 -2.49 13.80 -9.52
N LEU A 60 -2.41 13.01 -10.60
CA LEU A 60 -1.21 12.23 -10.91
C LEU A 60 -0.07 13.15 -11.39
N ALA A 61 -0.37 14.15 -12.22
CA ALA A 61 0.60 15.15 -12.64
C ALA A 61 1.14 15.97 -11.46
N GLU A 62 0.28 16.32 -10.48
CA GLU A 62 0.72 16.95 -9.23
C GLU A 62 1.65 16.06 -8.41
N THR A 63 1.38 14.75 -8.38
CA THR A 63 2.25 13.78 -7.70
C THR A 63 3.61 13.72 -8.36
N ALA A 64 3.64 13.61 -9.70
CA ALA A 64 4.85 13.53 -10.50
C ALA A 64 5.66 14.84 -10.50
N GLY A 65 4.98 15.98 -10.38
CA GLY A 65 5.64 17.29 -10.37
C GLY A 65 6.66 17.50 -9.27
N ALA A 66 6.59 16.73 -8.17
CA ALA A 66 7.59 16.76 -7.11
C ALA A 66 8.92 16.10 -7.50
N TYR A 67 8.87 15.08 -8.37
CA TYR A 67 10.04 14.31 -8.85
C TYR A 67 9.87 13.97 -10.34
N PRO A 68 9.92 14.96 -11.24
CA PRO A 68 9.50 14.78 -12.63
C PRO A 68 10.39 13.84 -13.46
N SER A 69 11.60 13.55 -13.00
CA SER A 69 12.51 12.58 -13.63
C SER A 69 12.36 11.14 -13.10
N LEU A 70 11.63 10.96 -11.98
CA LEU A 70 11.50 9.67 -11.30
C LEU A 70 10.07 9.16 -11.23
N ILE A 71 9.07 10.04 -11.27
CA ILE A 71 7.66 9.64 -11.21
C ILE A 71 7.00 9.86 -12.56
N GLU A 72 6.53 8.79 -13.17
CA GLU A 72 5.74 8.84 -14.40
C GLU A 72 4.26 8.55 -14.12
N PRO A 73 3.34 9.43 -14.54
CA PRO A 73 1.92 9.22 -14.36
C PRO A 73 1.36 8.24 -15.40
N LEU A 74 0.44 7.37 -14.98
CA LEU A 74 -0.38 6.52 -15.83
C LEU A 74 -1.86 6.65 -15.44
N ALA A 75 -2.66 7.29 -16.31
CA ALA A 75 -4.11 7.37 -16.12
C ALA A 75 -4.75 6.04 -16.52
N ALA A 76 -5.22 5.27 -15.52
CA ALA A 76 -5.88 3.99 -15.73
C ALA A 76 -6.90 3.71 -14.63
N ASP A 77 -8.02 3.06 -15.00
CA ASP A 77 -8.93 2.43 -14.05
C ASP A 77 -8.51 0.98 -13.86
N ILE A 78 -7.97 0.66 -12.69
CA ILE A 78 -7.46 -0.67 -12.36
C ILE A 78 -8.54 -1.76 -12.30
N THR A 79 -9.81 -1.39 -12.36
CA THR A 79 -10.94 -2.34 -12.40
C THR A 79 -11.30 -2.80 -13.82
N GLY A 80 -10.69 -2.19 -14.83
CA GLY A 80 -10.85 -2.62 -16.22
C GLY A 80 -10.27 -4.01 -16.46
N PRO A 81 -10.86 -4.80 -17.35
CA PRO A 81 -10.46 -6.21 -17.56
C PRO A 81 -9.02 -6.36 -18.04
N GLU A 82 -8.50 -5.42 -18.82
CA GLU A 82 -7.12 -5.43 -19.36
C GLU A 82 -6.15 -4.57 -18.54
N ALA A 83 -6.65 -3.91 -17.49
CA ALA A 83 -5.86 -2.95 -16.72
C ALA A 83 -4.68 -3.60 -15.98
N PRO A 84 -4.79 -4.79 -15.39
CA PRO A 84 -3.67 -5.42 -14.69
C PRO A 84 -2.46 -5.62 -15.60
N GLU A 85 -2.68 -6.21 -16.78
CA GLU A 85 -1.63 -6.47 -17.77
C GLU A 85 -1.08 -5.17 -18.34
N ALA A 86 -1.95 -4.20 -18.65
CA ALA A 86 -1.56 -2.90 -19.19
C ALA A 86 -0.69 -2.09 -18.21
N VAL A 87 -1.00 -2.11 -16.92
CA VAL A 87 -0.19 -1.42 -15.88
C VAL A 87 1.20 -2.05 -15.77
N VAL A 88 1.28 -3.39 -15.74
CA VAL A 88 2.57 -4.09 -15.65
C VAL A 88 3.38 -3.89 -16.93
N ALA A 89 2.75 -4.02 -18.11
CA ALA A 89 3.40 -3.77 -19.39
C ALA A 89 3.97 -2.34 -19.46
N ALA A 90 3.22 -1.33 -19.02
CA ALA A 90 3.70 0.05 -19.00
C ALA A 90 4.93 0.24 -18.09
N ALA A 91 5.01 -0.46 -16.94
CA ALA A 91 6.18 -0.43 -16.08
C ALA A 91 7.40 -1.05 -16.77
N LEU A 92 7.23 -2.21 -17.41
CA LEU A 92 8.29 -2.91 -18.13
C LEU A 92 8.77 -2.14 -19.38
N GLU A 93 7.85 -1.56 -20.14
CA GLU A 93 8.17 -0.77 -21.32
C GLU A 93 8.95 0.51 -20.98
N ARG A 94 8.59 1.19 -19.90
CA ARG A 94 9.20 2.47 -19.52
C ARG A 94 10.49 2.30 -18.73
N PHE A 95 10.56 1.26 -17.90
CA PHE A 95 11.64 1.13 -16.91
C PHE A 95 12.43 -0.17 -17.01
N GLY A 96 11.95 -1.15 -17.77
CA GLY A 96 12.64 -2.42 -18.03
C GLY A 96 12.49 -3.49 -16.95
N GLN A 97 11.90 -3.16 -15.78
CA GLN A 97 11.76 -4.08 -14.64
C GLN A 97 10.57 -3.71 -13.76
N LEU A 98 10.25 -4.54 -12.76
CA LEU A 98 9.32 -4.25 -11.69
C LEU A 98 9.79 -4.93 -10.40
N ASP A 99 10.07 -4.13 -9.37
CA ASP A 99 10.58 -4.60 -8.08
C ASP A 99 9.54 -4.52 -6.97
N VAL A 100 8.63 -3.55 -7.04
CA VAL A 100 7.65 -3.28 -5.99
C VAL A 100 6.28 -2.99 -6.58
N LEU A 101 5.27 -3.72 -6.12
CA LEU A 101 3.88 -3.41 -6.39
C LEU A 101 3.18 -2.93 -5.11
N ILE A 102 2.69 -1.68 -5.12
CA ILE A 102 1.90 -1.11 -4.03
C ILE A 102 0.42 -1.07 -4.43
N ASN A 103 -0.36 -1.99 -3.87
CA ASN A 103 -1.80 -2.03 -4.00
C ASN A 103 -2.44 -1.08 -2.98
N ASN A 104 -2.45 0.22 -3.29
CA ASN A 104 -2.99 1.25 -2.41
C ASN A 104 -4.37 1.75 -2.86
N ALA A 105 -4.72 1.69 -4.14
CA ALA A 105 -6.02 2.15 -4.60
C ALA A 105 -7.17 1.51 -3.81
N GLY A 106 -8.11 2.33 -3.38
CA GLY A 106 -9.26 1.86 -2.62
C GLY A 106 -10.40 2.88 -2.62
N ILE A 107 -11.60 2.39 -2.45
CA ILE A 107 -12.79 3.19 -2.24
C ILE A 107 -13.48 2.80 -0.95
N VAL A 108 -14.16 3.76 -0.34
CA VAL A 108 -14.98 3.56 0.85
C VAL A 108 -16.41 4.05 0.57
N ARG A 109 -17.38 3.32 1.07
CA ARG A 109 -18.77 3.75 1.17
C ARG A 109 -19.21 3.55 2.61
N SER A 110 -19.21 4.63 3.37
CA SER A 110 -19.58 4.63 4.79
C SER A 110 -21.02 5.13 4.98
N GLY A 111 -21.54 4.99 6.20
CA GLY A 111 -22.83 5.57 6.59
C GLY A 111 -24.05 4.75 6.18
N GLN A 112 -23.85 3.67 5.49
CA GLN A 112 -24.91 2.76 5.09
C GLN A 112 -24.99 1.64 6.13
N GLY A 113 -25.85 1.74 7.13
CA GLY A 113 -26.13 0.62 8.03
C GLY A 113 -26.50 -0.66 7.26
N VAL A 114 -26.77 -1.74 7.97
CA VAL A 114 -27.01 -3.08 7.36
C VAL A 114 -28.01 -3.06 6.20
N GLY A 115 -28.99 -2.16 6.20
CA GLY A 115 -30.02 -2.05 5.13
C GLY A 115 -29.65 -1.10 3.98
N GLY A 116 -28.47 -0.46 3.99
CA GLY A 116 -28.13 0.58 3.00
C GLY A 116 -27.26 0.14 1.84
N TYR A 117 -26.80 -1.10 1.80
CA TYR A 117 -25.96 -1.61 0.71
C TYR A 117 -26.82 -2.08 -0.48
N ASP A 118 -26.52 -1.58 -1.67
CA ASP A 118 -27.02 -2.14 -2.93
C ASP A 118 -25.95 -3.04 -3.59
N ARG A 119 -26.39 -3.93 -4.49
CA ARG A 119 -25.52 -4.86 -5.21
C ARG A 119 -24.40 -4.13 -5.96
N THR A 120 -24.73 -3.10 -6.71
CA THR A 120 -23.76 -2.33 -7.52
C THR A 120 -22.68 -1.70 -6.66
N GLY A 121 -23.05 -1.15 -5.50
CA GLY A 121 -22.09 -0.58 -4.56
C GLY A 121 -21.18 -1.62 -3.94
N ILE A 122 -21.71 -2.81 -3.61
CA ILE A 122 -20.90 -3.93 -3.11
C ILE A 122 -19.91 -4.39 -4.18
N GLU A 123 -20.39 -4.62 -5.40
CA GLU A 123 -19.57 -5.08 -6.54
C GLU A 123 -18.45 -4.08 -6.86
N ALA A 124 -18.73 -2.77 -6.93
CA ALA A 124 -17.74 -1.74 -7.17
C ALA A 124 -16.67 -1.70 -6.07
N LEU A 125 -17.07 -1.87 -4.81
CA LEU A 125 -16.18 -1.87 -3.67
C LEU A 125 -15.24 -3.09 -3.70
N LEU A 126 -15.78 -4.27 -3.95
CA LEU A 126 -15.01 -5.51 -4.08
C LEU A 126 -14.10 -5.47 -5.33
N ALA A 127 -14.58 -4.96 -6.46
CA ALA A 127 -13.79 -4.81 -7.67
C ALA A 127 -12.52 -3.98 -7.43
N THR A 128 -12.65 -2.84 -6.74
CA THR A 128 -11.52 -1.95 -6.49
C THR A 128 -10.62 -2.45 -5.36
N ASN A 129 -11.20 -2.88 -4.23
CA ASN A 129 -10.42 -3.11 -3.01
C ASN A 129 -9.85 -4.53 -2.90
N LEU A 130 -10.36 -5.48 -3.69
CA LEU A 130 -9.96 -6.88 -3.63
C LEU A 130 -9.60 -7.44 -5.01
N VAL A 131 -10.51 -7.39 -5.98
CA VAL A 131 -10.31 -8.07 -7.28
C VAL A 131 -9.14 -7.43 -8.04
N ALA A 132 -9.11 -6.11 -8.17
CA ALA A 132 -8.02 -5.41 -8.88
C ALA A 132 -6.63 -5.65 -8.24
N PRO A 133 -6.44 -5.54 -6.91
CA PRO A 133 -5.16 -5.95 -6.27
C PRO A 133 -4.74 -7.39 -6.56
N VAL A 134 -5.71 -8.32 -6.56
CA VAL A 134 -5.41 -9.74 -6.86
C VAL A 134 -4.95 -9.91 -8.30
N LEU A 135 -5.67 -9.33 -9.26
CA LEU A 135 -5.32 -9.45 -10.68
C LEU A 135 -4.01 -8.71 -11.01
N LEU A 136 -3.78 -7.53 -10.44
CA LEU A 136 -2.49 -6.82 -10.57
C LEU A 136 -1.34 -7.63 -10.01
N GLY A 137 -1.52 -8.23 -8.83
CA GLY A 137 -0.52 -9.13 -8.25
C GLY A 137 -0.22 -10.30 -9.18
N GLN A 138 -1.25 -10.95 -9.75
CA GLN A 138 -1.07 -12.06 -10.69
C GLN A 138 -0.32 -11.62 -11.96
N ALA A 139 -0.70 -10.51 -12.57
CA ALA A 139 -0.03 -9.97 -13.75
C ALA A 139 1.44 -9.60 -13.47
N ALA A 140 1.75 -9.14 -12.27
CA ALA A 140 3.09 -8.75 -11.85
C ALA A 140 4.03 -9.94 -11.52
N LEU A 141 3.50 -11.16 -11.33
CA LEU A 141 4.28 -12.32 -10.85
C LEU A 141 5.53 -12.64 -11.69
N PRO A 142 5.52 -12.59 -13.02
CA PRO A 142 6.75 -12.85 -13.79
C PRO A 142 7.86 -11.85 -13.44
N ALA A 143 7.58 -10.56 -13.55
CA ALA A 143 8.55 -9.50 -13.30
C ALA A 143 9.03 -9.45 -11.84
N LEU A 144 8.12 -9.61 -10.87
CA LEU A 144 8.47 -9.70 -9.46
C LEU A 144 9.28 -10.96 -9.13
N GLY A 145 9.08 -12.06 -9.88
CA GLY A 145 9.89 -13.27 -9.74
C GLY A 145 11.34 -13.06 -10.22
N ASP A 146 11.52 -12.34 -11.32
CA ASP A 146 12.83 -12.03 -11.85
C ASP A 146 13.64 -11.10 -10.92
N SER A 147 12.97 -10.14 -10.29
CA SER A 147 13.58 -9.17 -9.36
C SER A 147 13.63 -9.65 -7.90
N ARG A 148 13.03 -10.79 -7.56
CA ARG A 148 12.75 -11.20 -6.17
C ARG A 148 12.06 -10.08 -5.38
N GLY A 149 11.05 -9.49 -6.01
CA GLY A 149 10.41 -8.27 -5.58
C GLY A 149 9.46 -8.41 -4.39
N VAL A 150 8.63 -7.38 -4.19
CA VAL A 150 7.69 -7.34 -3.06
C VAL A 150 6.35 -6.74 -3.47
N ILE A 151 5.28 -7.29 -2.91
CA ILE A 151 3.92 -6.74 -2.96
C ILE A 151 3.60 -6.17 -1.58
N VAL A 152 3.18 -4.90 -1.52
CA VAL A 152 2.64 -4.29 -0.30
C VAL A 152 1.19 -3.89 -0.53
N ASN A 153 0.29 -4.48 0.22
CA ASN A 153 -1.14 -4.20 0.17
C ASN A 153 -1.51 -3.16 1.23
N VAL A 154 -2.31 -2.15 0.86
CA VAL A 154 -2.85 -1.20 1.82
C VAL A 154 -4.24 -1.66 2.26
N SER A 155 -4.30 -2.19 3.49
CA SER A 155 -5.51 -2.61 4.18
C SER A 155 -6.13 -1.46 4.99
N THR A 156 -6.64 -1.76 6.17
CA THR A 156 -7.18 -0.80 7.14
C THR A 156 -7.30 -1.42 8.53
N ALA A 157 -7.06 -0.65 9.57
CA ALA A 157 -7.34 -1.05 10.95
C ALA A 157 -8.83 -1.39 11.19
N VAL A 158 -9.74 -0.79 10.41
CA VAL A 158 -11.19 -1.05 10.49
C VAL A 158 -11.56 -2.52 10.25
N GLY A 159 -10.77 -3.26 9.46
CA GLY A 159 -11.02 -4.68 9.18
C GLY A 159 -10.70 -5.62 10.34
N GLN A 160 -9.98 -5.15 11.35
CA GLN A 160 -9.46 -6.00 12.44
C GLN A 160 -10.37 -6.03 13.68
N ARG A 161 -11.43 -5.21 13.70
CA ARG A 161 -12.50 -5.24 14.73
C ARG A 161 -13.85 -4.89 14.13
N GLY A 162 -14.93 -5.18 14.84
CA GLY A 162 -16.28 -4.75 14.43
C GLY A 162 -16.38 -3.23 14.33
N TRP A 163 -16.85 -2.73 13.18
CA TRP A 163 -16.99 -1.29 12.95
C TRP A 163 -18.32 -0.98 12.28
N PRO A 164 -19.24 -0.28 12.96
CA PRO A 164 -20.55 0.01 12.40
C PRO A 164 -20.48 0.78 11.08
N SER A 165 -21.42 0.53 10.18
CA SER A 165 -21.59 1.24 8.90
C SER A 165 -20.46 1.08 7.89
N ASN A 166 -19.52 0.16 8.11
CA ASN A 166 -18.37 -0.10 7.22
C ASN A 166 -18.19 -1.59 6.90
N ALA A 167 -19.21 -2.43 7.11
CA ALA A 167 -19.05 -3.89 7.06
C ALA A 167 -18.47 -4.41 5.75
N VAL A 168 -18.96 -3.96 4.60
CA VAL A 168 -18.49 -4.44 3.28
C VAL A 168 -17.07 -3.92 2.98
N TYR A 169 -16.78 -2.67 3.36
CA TYR A 169 -15.43 -2.12 3.26
C TYR A 169 -14.44 -2.91 4.14
N ALA A 170 -14.78 -3.12 5.40
CA ALA A 170 -13.97 -3.90 6.34
C ALA A 170 -13.73 -5.33 5.83
N ALA A 171 -14.80 -5.99 5.32
CA ALA A 171 -14.71 -7.32 4.75
C ALA A 171 -13.77 -7.38 3.53
N SER A 172 -13.83 -6.39 2.62
CA SER A 172 -12.93 -6.34 1.46
C SER A 172 -11.46 -6.23 1.86
N LYS A 173 -11.17 -5.45 2.89
CA LYS A 173 -9.80 -5.26 3.39
C LYS A 173 -9.32 -6.46 4.23
N ALA A 174 -10.19 -7.07 5.02
CA ALA A 174 -9.88 -8.33 5.70
C ALA A 174 -9.60 -9.48 4.72
N ALA A 175 -10.33 -9.54 3.60
CA ALA A 175 -10.04 -10.49 2.52
C ALA A 175 -8.65 -10.22 1.91
N LEU A 176 -8.27 -8.96 1.67
CA LEU A 176 -6.95 -8.60 1.16
C LEU A 176 -5.82 -8.97 2.13
N GLU A 177 -6.05 -8.86 3.46
CA GLU A 177 -5.11 -9.35 4.46
C GLU A 177 -4.94 -10.87 4.43
N THR A 178 -6.03 -11.60 4.18
CA THR A 178 -5.97 -13.06 4.01
C THR A 178 -5.19 -13.43 2.75
N VAL A 179 -5.43 -12.74 1.63
CA VAL A 179 -4.63 -12.89 0.39
C VAL A 179 -3.15 -12.59 0.67
N THR A 180 -2.83 -11.53 1.42
CA THR A 180 -1.46 -11.19 1.80
C THR A 180 -0.75 -12.35 2.50
N ARG A 181 -1.40 -12.96 3.50
CA ARG A 181 -0.84 -14.10 4.24
C ARG A 181 -0.68 -15.35 3.37
N SER A 182 -1.68 -15.67 2.55
CA SER A 182 -1.63 -16.84 1.65
C SER A 182 -0.53 -16.68 0.61
N TRP A 183 -0.44 -15.51 -0.03
CA TRP A 183 0.58 -15.24 -1.03
C TRP A 183 1.99 -15.17 -0.46
N ALA A 184 2.16 -14.72 0.79
CA ALA A 184 3.46 -14.75 1.45
C ALA A 184 4.02 -16.17 1.52
N VAL A 185 3.18 -17.18 1.74
CA VAL A 185 3.58 -18.60 1.75
C VAL A 185 3.80 -19.12 0.33
N GLU A 186 2.85 -18.86 -0.58
CA GLU A 186 2.89 -19.36 -1.96
C GLU A 186 4.07 -18.82 -2.77
N LEU A 187 4.42 -17.54 -2.58
CA LEU A 187 5.41 -16.84 -3.40
C LEU A 187 6.82 -16.84 -2.79
N ALA A 188 6.97 -17.24 -1.53
CA ALA A 188 8.28 -17.34 -0.87
C ALA A 188 9.29 -18.22 -1.63
N PRO A 189 8.92 -19.37 -2.23
CA PRO A 189 9.87 -20.15 -3.05
C PRO A 189 10.41 -19.42 -4.29
N ARG A 190 9.70 -18.38 -4.74
CA ARG A 190 10.13 -17.51 -5.85
C ARG A 190 10.93 -16.28 -5.38
N GLY A 191 11.18 -16.17 -4.07
CA GLY A 191 11.85 -15.02 -3.48
C GLY A 191 10.98 -13.76 -3.36
N ILE A 192 9.67 -13.84 -3.69
CA ILE A 192 8.75 -12.70 -3.62
C ILE A 192 8.21 -12.58 -2.20
N ARG A 193 8.31 -11.40 -1.60
CA ARG A 193 7.69 -11.09 -0.30
C ARG A 193 6.32 -10.45 -0.50
N VAL A 194 5.40 -10.71 0.42
CA VAL A 194 4.08 -10.08 0.44
C VAL A 194 3.79 -9.58 1.85
N ALA A 195 3.48 -8.31 1.98
CA ALA A 195 3.14 -7.69 3.26
C ALA A 195 1.93 -6.75 3.11
N ALA A 196 1.38 -6.31 4.21
CA ALA A 196 0.35 -5.28 4.22
C ALA A 196 0.61 -4.25 5.30
N VAL A 197 0.12 -3.02 5.07
CA VAL A 197 -0.09 -2.02 6.11
C VAL A 197 -1.58 -1.88 6.38
N ALA A 198 -1.95 -1.66 7.64
CA ALA A 198 -3.33 -1.42 8.08
C ALA A 198 -3.44 -0.02 8.72
N PRO A 199 -3.68 1.03 7.92
CA PRO A 199 -3.82 2.38 8.43
C PRO A 199 -5.06 2.54 9.31
N GLY A 200 -4.93 3.33 10.37
CA GLY A 200 -6.07 3.84 11.16
C GLY A 200 -6.72 5.08 10.53
N ALA A 201 -7.08 6.03 11.35
CA ALA A 201 -7.60 7.33 10.91
C ALA A 201 -6.47 8.20 10.34
N ILE A 202 -6.34 8.25 9.04
CA ILE A 202 -5.32 9.04 8.33
C ILE A 202 -5.96 10.25 7.64
N ASP A 203 -5.29 11.39 7.67
CA ASP A 203 -5.74 12.64 7.05
C ASP A 203 -5.62 12.59 5.52
N THR A 204 -6.64 12.07 4.87
CA THR A 204 -6.69 11.84 3.42
C THR A 204 -8.03 12.24 2.83
N PRO A 205 -8.10 12.56 1.52
CA PRO A 205 -9.37 12.84 0.83
C PRO A 205 -10.32 11.63 0.71
N ILE A 206 -9.95 10.44 1.16
CA ILE A 206 -10.80 9.25 1.04
C ILE A 206 -12.15 9.44 1.74
N GLY A 207 -12.17 10.21 2.82
CA GLY A 207 -13.38 10.57 3.55
C GLY A 207 -14.37 11.42 2.74
N ASP A 208 -13.92 12.14 1.72
CA ASP A 208 -14.79 12.95 0.85
C ASP A 208 -15.69 12.07 -0.02
N HIS A 209 -15.31 10.82 -0.23
CA HIS A 209 -16.08 9.83 -0.98
C HIS A 209 -16.92 8.91 -0.06
N SER A 210 -16.97 9.18 1.24
CA SER A 210 -17.70 8.35 2.21
C SER A 210 -19.23 8.44 2.11
N GLY A 211 -19.75 9.49 1.45
CA GLY A 211 -21.19 9.80 1.42
C GLY A 211 -21.67 10.62 2.62
N TYR A 212 -20.79 10.96 3.56
CA TYR A 212 -21.11 11.83 4.70
C TYR A 212 -21.11 13.31 4.33
N GLY A 213 -22.07 14.06 4.88
CA GLY A 213 -22.03 15.53 4.86
C GLY A 213 -20.91 16.10 5.77
N PRO A 214 -20.63 17.42 5.67
CA PRO A 214 -19.53 18.06 6.42
C PRO A 214 -19.62 17.86 7.94
N GLU A 215 -20.81 18.01 8.53
CA GLU A 215 -21.04 17.84 9.96
C GLU A 215 -20.78 16.40 10.43
N GLN A 216 -21.25 15.41 9.64
CA GLN A 216 -21.02 14.00 9.94
C GLN A 216 -19.54 13.66 9.85
N ARG A 217 -18.83 14.19 8.85
CA ARG A 217 -17.38 14.01 8.72
C ARG A 217 -16.63 14.59 9.92
N ALA A 218 -17.01 15.77 10.36
CA ALA A 218 -16.43 16.39 11.55
C ALA A 218 -16.67 15.56 12.81
N ALA A 219 -17.89 15.04 12.99
CA ALA A 219 -18.22 14.16 14.10
C ALA A 219 -17.42 12.85 14.08
N VAL A 220 -17.31 12.21 12.91
CA VAL A 220 -16.49 11.00 12.72
C VAL A 220 -15.01 11.29 13.03
N ARG A 221 -14.47 12.40 12.52
CA ARG A 221 -13.08 12.79 12.79
C ARG A 221 -12.82 13.02 14.28
N LYS A 222 -13.73 13.73 14.95
CA LYS A 222 -13.64 13.94 16.40
C LYS A 222 -13.61 12.59 17.14
N TRP A 223 -14.55 11.71 16.82
CA TRP A 223 -14.62 10.38 17.41
C TRP A 223 -13.34 9.56 17.16
N GLN A 224 -12.80 9.60 15.95
CA GLN A 224 -11.54 8.93 15.60
C GLN A 224 -10.37 9.41 16.44
N ILE A 225 -10.25 10.72 16.66
CA ILE A 225 -9.20 11.31 17.51
C ILE A 225 -9.35 10.85 18.95
N GLU A 226 -10.57 10.90 19.50
CA GLU A 226 -10.88 10.48 20.87
C GLU A 226 -10.60 8.99 21.13
N HIS A 227 -10.68 8.15 20.07
CA HIS A 227 -10.46 6.70 20.15
C HIS A 227 -9.13 6.26 19.51
N THR A 228 -8.22 7.20 19.31
CA THR A 228 -6.83 6.91 18.92
C THR A 228 -5.92 7.26 20.11
N PRO A 229 -5.22 6.30 20.71
CA PRO A 229 -4.37 6.55 21.90
C PRO A 229 -3.34 7.68 21.73
N LEU A 230 -2.78 7.85 20.51
CA LEU A 230 -1.89 8.99 20.24
C LEU A 230 -2.60 10.34 20.11
N GLY A 231 -3.93 10.41 20.28
CA GLY A 231 -4.72 11.64 20.39
C GLY A 231 -4.81 12.48 19.12
N ARG A 232 -4.53 11.90 17.94
CA ARG A 232 -4.60 12.58 16.66
C ARG A 232 -4.87 11.62 15.51
N THR A 233 -5.21 12.15 14.34
CA THR A 233 -5.13 11.40 13.09
C THR A 233 -3.66 11.28 12.64
N GLY A 234 -3.35 10.18 11.95
CA GLY A 234 -2.06 10.01 11.28
C GLY A 234 -1.98 10.86 10.01
N ARG A 235 -0.76 11.10 9.54
CA ARG A 235 -0.50 11.74 8.25
C ARG A 235 -0.21 10.68 7.19
N PRO A 236 -0.50 10.95 5.90
CA PRO A 236 -0.18 10.03 4.81
C PRO A 236 1.28 9.62 4.76
N GLU A 237 2.22 10.53 5.10
CA GLU A 237 3.66 10.30 5.12
C GLU A 237 4.06 9.25 6.15
N GLU A 238 3.34 9.16 7.28
CA GLU A 238 3.61 8.14 8.32
C GLU A 238 3.27 6.73 7.83
N VAL A 239 2.25 6.62 6.99
CA VAL A 239 1.91 5.34 6.33
C VAL A 239 2.87 5.04 5.18
N ALA A 240 3.24 6.05 4.39
CA ALA A 240 4.20 5.92 3.30
C ALA A 240 5.55 5.43 3.81
N TRP A 241 6.02 5.97 4.95
CA TRP A 241 7.22 5.46 5.62
C TRP A 241 7.12 3.96 5.94
N ALA A 242 6.04 3.51 6.53
CA ALA A 242 5.86 2.08 6.84
C ALA A 242 5.86 1.20 5.58
N ILE A 243 5.28 1.70 4.48
CA ILE A 243 5.27 1.03 3.18
C ILE A 243 6.69 0.91 2.62
N THR A 244 7.49 2.00 2.60
CA THR A 244 8.87 1.96 2.10
C THR A 244 9.74 1.03 2.93
N GLN A 245 9.58 1.01 4.27
CA GLN A 245 10.31 0.08 5.13
C GLN A 245 9.97 -1.40 4.84
N LEU A 246 8.69 -1.75 4.68
CA LEU A 246 8.29 -3.11 4.31
C LEU A 246 8.77 -3.50 2.91
N ALA A 247 8.85 -2.55 2.00
CA ALA A 247 9.34 -2.77 0.64
C ALA A 247 10.88 -2.81 0.55
N SER A 248 11.60 -2.30 1.54
CA SER A 248 13.06 -2.26 1.56
C SER A 248 13.69 -3.66 1.46
N PRO A 249 14.82 -3.82 0.75
CA PRO A 249 15.64 -5.03 0.81
C PRO A 249 16.07 -5.41 2.22
N ARG A 250 16.26 -4.44 3.11
CA ARG A 250 16.58 -4.67 4.54
C ARG A 250 15.48 -5.43 5.29
N ALA A 251 14.24 -5.39 4.80
CA ALA A 251 13.13 -6.19 5.32
C ALA A 251 13.09 -7.63 4.73
N SER A 252 14.21 -8.18 4.31
CA SER A 252 14.34 -9.46 3.60
C SER A 252 13.72 -10.66 4.33
N PHE A 253 13.62 -10.60 5.66
CA PHE A 253 13.01 -11.67 6.48
C PHE A 253 11.58 -11.34 6.94
N VAL A 254 10.97 -10.28 6.36
CA VAL A 254 9.59 -9.85 6.68
C VAL A 254 8.66 -10.18 5.52
N THR A 255 7.75 -11.16 5.73
CA THR A 255 6.67 -11.51 4.80
C THR A 255 5.45 -11.98 5.57
N GLY A 256 4.24 -11.89 4.99
CA GLY A 256 2.97 -12.27 5.61
C GLY A 256 2.48 -11.35 6.73
N VAL A 257 3.20 -10.29 7.07
CA VAL A 257 2.84 -9.36 8.13
C VAL A 257 1.72 -8.42 7.67
N VAL A 258 0.85 -8.04 8.60
CA VAL A 258 -0.08 -6.92 8.49
C VAL A 258 0.32 -5.92 9.57
N LEU A 259 1.01 -4.86 9.18
CA LEU A 259 1.53 -3.84 10.08
C LEU A 259 0.49 -2.74 10.31
N SER A 260 -0.01 -2.61 11.54
CA SER A 260 -0.91 -1.52 11.91
C SER A 260 -0.15 -0.20 11.99
N VAL A 261 -0.68 0.83 11.32
CA VAL A 261 -0.21 2.23 11.37
C VAL A 261 -1.40 3.09 11.76
N ASP A 262 -1.82 3.00 13.02
CA ASP A 262 -3.14 3.41 13.48
C ASP A 262 -3.13 4.25 14.78
N GLY A 263 -1.94 4.60 15.28
CA GLY A 263 -1.81 5.34 16.54
C GLY A 263 -2.31 4.59 17.76
N GLY A 264 -2.40 3.25 17.69
CA GLY A 264 -2.86 2.38 18.77
C GLY A 264 -4.37 2.13 18.78
N ALA A 265 -5.12 2.57 17.76
CA ALA A 265 -6.58 2.47 17.73
C ALA A 265 -7.14 1.04 17.80
N LEU A 266 -6.33 0.02 17.50
CA LEU A 266 -6.74 -1.39 17.63
C LEU A 266 -6.57 -1.97 19.01
N VAL A 267 -5.71 -1.39 19.84
CA VAL A 267 -5.33 -1.95 21.15
C VAL A 267 -5.76 -1.09 22.31
N GLY A 268 -6.31 0.11 22.04
CA GLY A 268 -6.82 1.07 23.03
C GLY A 268 -8.35 1.10 23.16
#